data_de5dd6dd6081efb9f99896e0d61c9bd7
#
_entry.id   de5dd6dd6081efb9f99896e0d61c9bd7
#
_cell.length_a   1.000
_cell.length_b   1.000
_cell.length_c   1.000
_cell.angle_alpha   90.00
_cell.angle_beta   90.00
_cell.angle_gamma   90.00
#
_symmetry.space_group_name_H-M   'P 1'
#
loop_
_entity.id
_entity.type
_entity.pdbx_description
1 polymer ?
#
loop_
_entity_poly.entity_id
_entity_poly.type
_entity_poly.pdbx_seq_one_letter_code
_entity_poly.pdbx_strand_id
1 'polypeptide(L)' 'MPKVFTTCLVTGRPIDTGIDIDDGSFARLPDFAGKIFCPHCGTEHEWSKDNARVVDGETPKS' A
#
# COMPACT_ATOMS: atom_id res chain seq x y z
N MET A 1 -13.54 -5.60 1.18
CA MET A 1 -12.98 -5.34 -0.14
C MET A 1 -11.49 -5.23 -0.07
N PRO A 2 -10.78 -5.85 -0.98
CA PRO A 2 -9.32 -5.81 -0.91
C PRO A 2 -8.80 -4.42 -1.21
N LYS A 3 -7.78 -4.02 -0.49
CA LYS A 3 -7.16 -2.72 -0.69
C LYS A 3 -5.66 -2.88 -0.66
N VAL A 4 -4.99 -1.98 -1.34
CA VAL A 4 -3.53 -2.00 -1.38
C VAL A 4 -2.99 -1.09 -0.29
N PHE A 5 -2.07 -1.64 0.49
CA PHE A 5 -1.40 -0.87 1.53
C PHE A 5 0.10 -0.92 1.27
N THR A 6 0.77 0.15 1.58
CA THR A 6 2.22 0.17 1.57
C THR A 6 2.70 0.47 2.97
N THR A 7 3.99 0.41 3.19
CA THR A 7 4.55 0.60 4.52
C THR A 7 5.36 1.88 4.56
N CYS A 8 5.15 2.66 5.58
CA CYS A 8 5.97 3.84 5.80
C CYS A 8 7.37 3.41 6.18
N LEU A 9 8.37 3.89 5.44
CA LEU A 9 9.74 3.47 5.69
C LEU A 9 10.33 4.10 6.94
N VAL A 10 9.69 5.11 7.46
CA VAL A 10 10.18 5.78 8.66
C VAL A 10 9.56 5.17 9.90
N THR A 11 8.26 4.97 9.91
CA THR A 11 7.57 4.49 11.10
C THR A 11 7.22 3.01 11.03
N GLY A 12 7.27 2.41 9.85
CA GLY A 12 6.89 1.03 9.69
C GLY A 12 5.38 0.79 9.72
N ARG A 13 4.58 1.84 9.69
CA ARG A 13 3.15 1.70 9.77
C ARG A 13 2.53 1.55 8.39
N PRO A 14 1.42 0.84 8.29
CA PRO A 14 0.77 0.67 6.99
C PRO A 14 0.09 1.96 6.55
N ILE A 15 0.11 2.20 5.25
CA ILE A 15 -0.50 3.36 4.65
C ILE A 15 -1.47 2.87 3.59
N ASP A 16 -2.70 3.35 3.64
CA ASP A 16 -3.72 3.01 2.67
C ASP A 16 -3.45 3.83 1.40
N THR A 17 -3.19 3.16 0.30
CA THR A 17 -2.91 3.84 -0.96
C THR A 17 -4.19 4.30 -1.64
N GLY A 18 -5.33 3.84 -1.18
CA GLY A 18 -6.59 4.19 -1.83
C GLY A 18 -6.91 3.37 -3.06
N ILE A 19 -6.12 2.35 -3.34
CA ILE A 19 -6.35 1.50 -4.51
C ILE A 19 -7.12 0.27 -4.06
N ASP A 20 -8.24 -0.01 -4.73
CA ASP A 20 -9.03 -1.19 -4.45
C ASP A 20 -8.79 -2.19 -5.56
N ILE A 21 -8.14 -3.29 -5.24
CA ILE A 21 -7.81 -4.29 -6.25
C ILE A 21 -7.57 -5.61 -5.52
N ASP A 22 -7.99 -6.69 -6.10
CA ASP A 22 -7.80 -7.99 -5.47
C ASP A 22 -6.36 -8.47 -5.67
N ASP A 23 -5.99 -9.47 -4.89
CA ASP A 23 -4.62 -9.96 -4.89
C ASP A 23 -4.20 -10.51 -6.24
N GLY A 24 -5.08 -11.23 -6.91
CA GLY A 24 -4.75 -11.79 -8.22
C GLY A 24 -4.50 -10.71 -9.26
N SER A 25 -5.32 -9.68 -9.25
CA SER A 25 -5.13 -8.57 -10.18
C SER A 25 -3.89 -7.78 -9.84
N PHE A 26 -3.62 -7.60 -8.56
CA PHE A 26 -2.43 -6.88 -8.14
C PHE A 26 -1.17 -7.62 -8.60
N ALA A 27 -1.18 -8.93 -8.53
CA ALA A 27 -0.03 -9.72 -8.94
C ALA A 27 0.25 -9.61 -10.43
N ARG A 28 -0.76 -9.29 -11.21
CA ARG A 28 -0.60 -9.16 -12.66
C ARG A 28 -0.09 -7.80 -13.08
N LEU A 29 -0.10 -6.84 -12.19
CA LEU A 29 0.37 -5.50 -12.56
C LEU A 29 1.86 -5.52 -12.81
N PRO A 30 2.34 -4.71 -13.75
CA PRO A 30 3.77 -4.60 -13.95
C PRO A 30 4.41 -3.89 -12.76
N ASP A 31 5.70 -3.99 -12.66
CA ASP A 31 6.40 -3.26 -11.62
C ASP A 31 6.20 -1.77 -11.87
N PHE A 32 5.92 -1.05 -10.81
CA PHE A 32 5.71 0.38 -10.93
C PHE A 32 6.18 1.04 -9.65
N ALA A 33 6.33 2.34 -9.73
CA ALA A 33 6.65 3.15 -8.57
C ALA A 33 5.70 4.32 -8.54
N GLY A 34 5.32 4.74 -7.37
CA GLY A 34 4.43 5.88 -7.19
C GLY A 34 4.79 6.63 -5.94
N LYS A 35 4.07 7.67 -5.68
CA LYS A 35 4.27 8.45 -4.47
C LYS A 35 2.97 8.55 -3.72
N ILE A 36 3.05 8.56 -2.41
CA ILE A 36 1.88 8.67 -1.58
C ILE A 36 2.21 9.59 -0.41
N PHE A 37 1.26 10.40 -0.05
CA PHE A 37 1.43 11.26 1.11
C PHE A 37 1.28 10.41 2.36
N CYS A 38 2.28 10.46 3.21
CA CYS A 38 2.27 9.69 4.43
C CYS A 38 1.78 10.56 5.57
N PRO A 39 0.59 10.28 6.13
CA PRO A 39 0.10 11.08 7.23
C PRO A 39 0.91 10.90 8.51
N HIS A 40 1.65 9.82 8.61
CA HIS A 40 2.46 9.57 9.79
C HIS A 40 3.71 10.44 9.79
N CYS A 41 4.23 10.75 8.62
CA CYS A 41 5.44 11.55 8.51
C CYS A 41 5.17 12.96 8.06
N GLY A 42 4.03 13.20 7.47
CA GLY A 42 3.69 14.51 6.94
C GLY A 42 4.38 14.84 5.63
N THR A 43 4.96 13.85 4.96
CA THR A 43 5.63 14.06 3.68
C THR A 43 5.25 12.92 2.72
N GLU A 44 5.59 13.10 1.48
CA GLU A 44 5.36 12.05 0.50
C GLU A 44 6.49 11.05 0.52
N HIS A 45 6.13 9.80 0.33
CA HIS A 45 7.09 8.71 0.20
C HIS A 45 6.90 8.05 -1.14
N GLU A 46 8.00 7.61 -1.71
CA GLU A 46 7.93 6.80 -2.89
C GLU A 46 7.67 5.37 -2.47
N TRP A 47 6.82 4.67 -3.20
CA TRP A 47 6.53 3.29 -2.92
C TRP A 47 6.46 2.52 -4.22
N SER A 48 6.64 1.22 -4.14
CA SER A 48 6.60 0.37 -5.32
C SER A 48 5.79 -0.87 -5.01
N LYS A 49 5.58 -1.67 -6.03
CA LYS A 49 4.82 -2.89 -5.89
C LYS A 49 5.45 -3.81 -4.85
N ASP A 50 6.77 -3.81 -4.73
CA ASP A 50 7.44 -4.66 -3.77
C ASP A 50 7.18 -4.23 -2.34
N ASN A 51 6.89 -2.96 -2.12
CA ASN A 51 6.63 -2.45 -0.78
C ASN A 51 5.15 -2.41 -0.47
N ALA A 52 4.32 -2.89 -1.37
CA ALA A 52 2.88 -2.83 -1.21
C ALA A 52 2.31 -4.23 -1.11
N ARG A 53 1.14 -4.33 -0.53
CA ARG A 53 0.46 -5.61 -0.43
C ARG A 53 -1.03 -5.38 -0.45
N VAL A 54 -1.76 -6.43 -0.79
CA VAL A 54 -3.21 -6.38 -0.80
C VAL A 54 -3.70 -6.95 0.51
N VAL A 55 -4.54 -6.23 1.19
CA VAL A 55 -5.17 -6.68 2.41
C VAL A 55 -6.63 -6.91 2.07
N ASP A 56 -7.06 -8.17 2.20
CA ASP A 56 -8.42 -8.53 1.89
C ASP A 56 -9.17 -8.64 3.20
N GLY A 57 -10.32 -8.04 3.27
CA GLY A 57 -11.07 -8.07 4.47
C GLY A 57 -11.12 -6.69 5.06
N GLU A 58 -11.96 -6.53 6.06
CA GLU A 58 -12.16 -5.25 6.47
C GLU A 58 -11.14 -4.82 7.35
N THR A 59 -10.70 -5.50 8.27
CA THR A 59 -9.75 -4.95 9.18
C THR A 59 -8.57 -5.77 9.22
N PRO A 60 -7.44 -5.19 9.06
CA PRO A 60 -6.20 -5.88 9.27
C PRO A 60 -6.14 -6.16 10.74
N LYS A 61 -5.78 -7.29 11.08
CA LYS A 61 -5.66 -7.60 12.38
C LYS A 61 -4.60 -6.98 12.92
N SER A 62 -4.05 -6.41 12.92
CA SER A 62 -2.94 -5.70 13.43
C SER A 62 -2.14 -6.24 14.38
#